data_97d70ac59d60f438059b28a8f6e53c22
#
_entry.id   97d70ac59d60f438059b28a8f6e53c22
#
_cell.length_a   1.000
_cell.length_b   1.000
_cell.length_c   1.000
_cell.angle_alpha   90.00
_cell.angle_beta   90.00
_cell.angle_gamma   90.00
#
_symmetry.space_group_name_H-M   'P 1'
#
loop_
_entity.id
_entity.type
_entity.pdbx_description
1 polymer ?
#
loop_
_entity_poly.entity_id
_entity_poly.type
_entity_poly.pdbx_seq_one_letter_code
_entity_poly.pdbx_strand_id
1 'polypeptide(L)'
;MKTDRPSKRVGGIAAAPGIGIGPVFLLDPPLVVPLRRVGAGDVGEELARFDDARRVAGSEMERVQKSMHVSGERDVAEMTAMHRLLLDDPTLLLKVRRLIQLDRLSAESAVRQGLSAVASQFLD
;
A
#
# COMPACT_ATOMS: atom_id res chain seq x y z
N MET A 1 -10.64 -42.13 13.61
CA MET A 1 -11.55 -41.60 12.58
C MET A 1 -10.72 -40.69 11.67
N LYS A 2 -10.27 -41.21 10.51
CA LYS A 2 -9.52 -40.43 9.52
C LYS A 2 -10.53 -39.49 8.83
N THR A 3 -10.44 -38.19 9.11
CA THR A 3 -11.19 -37.20 8.36
C THR A 3 -10.52 -37.04 7.00
N ASP A 4 -11.10 -37.72 6.01
CA ASP A 4 -10.69 -37.60 4.60
C ASP A 4 -11.05 -36.16 4.12
N ARG A 5 -10.14 -35.22 4.30
CA ARG A 5 -10.28 -33.90 3.73
C ARG A 5 -9.90 -33.97 2.26
N PRO A 6 -10.78 -33.55 1.35
CA PRO A 6 -10.48 -33.60 -0.08
C PRO A 6 -9.22 -32.77 -0.37
N SER A 7 -8.22 -33.43 -0.98
CA SER A 7 -7.01 -32.73 -1.42
C SER A 7 -7.32 -31.89 -2.66
N LYS A 8 -7.01 -30.59 -2.62
CA LYS A 8 -7.16 -29.67 -3.74
C LYS A 8 -5.79 -29.39 -4.36
N ARG A 9 -5.65 -29.60 -5.66
CA ARG A 9 -4.46 -29.17 -6.41
C ARG A 9 -4.70 -27.80 -7.01
N VAL A 10 -3.75 -26.89 -6.83
CA VAL A 10 -3.77 -25.55 -7.40
C VAL A 10 -2.52 -25.38 -8.24
N GLY A 11 -2.68 -24.98 -9.50
CA GLY A 11 -1.56 -24.61 -10.37
C GLY A 11 -1.01 -23.24 -9.99
N GLY A 12 0.30 -23.04 -10.17
CA GLY A 12 0.95 -21.79 -9.85
C GLY A 12 2.32 -21.66 -10.52
N ILE A 13 2.98 -20.53 -10.32
CA ILE A 13 4.34 -20.25 -10.77
C ILE A 13 5.27 -20.43 -9.58
N ALA A 14 6.36 -21.19 -9.76
CA ALA A 14 7.36 -21.37 -8.72
C ALA A 14 8.12 -20.06 -8.50
N ALA A 15 7.92 -19.43 -7.34
CA ALA A 15 8.62 -18.22 -6.94
C ALA A 15 9.97 -18.50 -6.25
N ALA A 16 10.15 -19.72 -5.75
CA ALA A 16 11.40 -20.18 -5.14
C ALA A 16 11.62 -21.67 -5.47
N PRO A 17 12.87 -22.16 -5.58
CA PRO A 17 13.16 -23.55 -5.76
C PRO A 17 12.88 -24.35 -4.47
N GLY A 18 12.48 -25.61 -4.62
CA GLY A 18 12.30 -26.53 -3.50
C GLY A 18 10.83 -26.91 -3.24
N ILE A 19 10.65 -27.72 -2.19
CA ILE A 19 9.34 -28.20 -1.74
C ILE A 19 9.18 -27.76 -0.28
N GLY A 20 8.13 -27.04 0.03
CA GLY A 20 7.76 -26.66 1.39
C GLY A 20 6.50 -27.39 1.84
N ILE A 21 6.45 -27.81 3.11
CA ILE A 21 5.28 -28.41 3.74
C ILE A 21 4.93 -27.57 4.96
N GLY A 22 3.73 -27.01 4.97
CA GLY A 22 3.29 -26.17 6.08
C GLY A 22 1.91 -25.52 5.82
N PRO A 23 1.44 -24.71 6.76
CA PRO A 23 0.23 -23.92 6.56
C PRO A 23 0.42 -22.92 5.41
N VAL A 24 -0.62 -22.78 4.58
CA VAL A 24 -0.63 -21.82 3.48
C VAL A 24 -1.12 -20.48 3.99
N PHE A 25 -0.35 -19.43 3.74
CA PHE A 25 -0.79 -18.06 3.91
C PHE A 25 -1.23 -17.51 2.55
N LEU A 26 -2.47 -17.08 2.45
CA LEU A 26 -3.00 -16.44 1.25
C LEU A 26 -2.82 -14.93 1.38
N LEU A 27 -2.09 -14.34 0.44
CA LEU A 27 -2.07 -12.89 0.29
C LEU A 27 -3.42 -12.45 -0.29
N ASP A 28 -3.99 -11.42 0.30
CA ASP A 28 -5.19 -10.80 -0.25
C ASP A 28 -4.94 -10.33 -1.70
N PRO A 29 -5.97 -10.39 -2.56
CA PRO A 29 -5.86 -9.85 -3.90
C PRO A 29 -5.48 -8.37 -3.85
N PRO A 30 -4.82 -7.83 -4.89
CA PRO A 30 -4.44 -6.43 -4.92
C PRO A 30 -5.64 -5.54 -4.62
N LEU A 31 -5.44 -4.57 -3.72
CA LEU A 31 -6.49 -3.63 -3.32
C LEU A 31 -7.02 -2.88 -4.54
N VAL A 32 -8.25 -3.18 -4.93
CA VAL A 32 -8.94 -2.45 -5.98
C VAL A 32 -9.62 -1.24 -5.35
N VAL A 33 -9.05 -0.07 -5.55
CA VAL A 33 -9.65 1.20 -5.11
C VAL A 33 -10.53 1.73 -6.24
N PRO A 34 -11.87 1.70 -6.12
CA PRO A 34 -12.74 2.26 -7.14
C PRO A 34 -12.58 3.79 -7.19
N LEU A 35 -12.79 4.37 -8.37
CA LEU A 35 -12.82 5.82 -8.51
C LEU A 35 -14.10 6.36 -7.84
N ARG A 36 -13.95 7.13 -6.77
CA ARG A 36 -15.06 7.72 -6.03
C ARG A 36 -14.88 9.23 -5.92
N ARG A 37 -15.96 9.99 -6.17
CA ARG A 37 -16.04 11.42 -5.93
C ARG A 37 -16.88 11.69 -4.69
N VAL A 38 -16.61 12.82 -4.06
CA VAL A 38 -17.29 13.26 -2.84
C VAL A 38 -18.01 14.58 -3.06
N GLY A 39 -18.96 14.91 -2.20
CA GLY A 39 -19.67 16.18 -2.21
C GLY A 39 -18.73 17.36 -1.93
N ALA A 40 -19.13 18.54 -2.38
CA ALA A 40 -18.34 19.75 -2.12
C ALA A 40 -18.18 20.03 -0.62
N GLY A 41 -19.16 19.67 0.20
CA GLY A 41 -19.12 19.82 1.66
C GLY A 41 -18.17 18.84 2.35
N ASP A 42 -17.84 17.71 1.72
CA ASP A 42 -17.06 16.61 2.32
C ASP A 42 -15.56 16.75 2.05
N VAL A 43 -15.15 17.71 1.21
CA VAL A 43 -13.74 17.90 0.80
C VAL A 43 -12.82 18.11 2.01
N GLY A 44 -13.27 18.88 3.01
CA GLY A 44 -12.49 19.11 4.23
C GLY A 44 -12.27 17.85 5.04
N GLU A 45 -13.29 16.98 5.13
CA GLU A 45 -13.20 15.70 5.81
C GLU A 45 -12.26 14.74 5.07
N GLU A 46 -12.33 14.69 3.75
CA GLU A 46 -11.43 13.86 2.95
C GLU A 46 -9.96 14.30 3.07
N LEU A 47 -9.70 15.60 3.16
CA LEU A 47 -8.34 16.10 3.43
C LEU A 47 -7.85 15.67 4.81
N ALA A 48 -8.70 15.77 5.83
CA ALA A 48 -8.36 15.34 7.18
C ALA A 48 -8.10 13.81 7.23
N ARG A 49 -8.94 13.01 6.57
CA ARG A 49 -8.75 11.55 6.43
C ARG A 49 -7.43 11.21 5.75
N PHE A 50 -7.08 11.93 4.69
CA PHE A 50 -5.79 11.76 4.00
C PHE A 50 -4.61 12.03 4.93
N ASP A 51 -4.64 13.15 5.65
CA ASP A 51 -3.55 13.54 6.56
C ASP A 51 -3.41 12.55 7.72
N ASP A 52 -4.52 12.08 8.28
CA ASP A 52 -4.52 11.09 9.35
C ASP A 52 -3.98 9.73 8.88
N ALA A 53 -4.44 9.24 7.72
CA ALA A 53 -3.94 8.01 7.12
C ALA A 53 -2.43 8.07 6.84
N ARG A 54 -1.92 9.22 6.33
CA ARG A 54 -0.49 9.45 6.11
C ARG A 54 0.30 9.38 7.41
N ARG A 55 -0.19 10.02 8.47
CA ARG A 55 0.43 9.99 9.79
C ARG A 55 0.51 8.56 10.36
N VAL A 56 -0.58 7.81 10.26
CA VAL A 56 -0.63 6.41 10.71
C VAL A 56 0.35 5.55 9.91
N ALA A 57 0.34 5.64 8.58
CA ALA A 57 1.26 4.90 7.73
C ALA A 57 2.73 5.23 8.03
N GLY A 58 3.05 6.50 8.26
CA GLY A 58 4.40 6.93 8.66
C GLY A 58 4.85 6.29 9.98
N SER A 59 3.96 6.24 10.98
CA SER A 59 4.25 5.62 12.27
C SER A 59 4.45 4.10 12.15
N GLU A 60 3.67 3.45 11.30
CA GLU A 60 3.83 2.01 11.05
C GLU A 60 5.14 1.69 10.33
N MET A 61 5.50 2.49 9.32
CA MET A 61 6.80 2.36 8.64
C MET A 61 7.98 2.52 9.59
N GLU A 62 7.93 3.48 10.52
CA GLU A 62 8.96 3.63 11.55
C GLU A 62 9.07 2.38 12.44
N ARG A 63 7.94 1.82 12.84
CA ARG A 63 7.90 0.62 13.66
C ARG A 63 8.52 -0.58 12.92
N VAL A 64 8.15 -0.77 11.66
CA VAL A 64 8.72 -1.83 10.81
C VAL A 64 10.23 -1.62 10.64
N GLN A 65 10.68 -0.42 10.31
CA GLN A 65 12.09 -0.09 10.14
C GLN A 65 12.91 -0.41 11.40
N LYS A 66 12.41 -0.02 12.58
CA LYS A 66 13.07 -0.33 13.86
C LYS A 66 13.14 -1.84 14.10
N SER A 67 12.06 -2.58 13.81
CA SER A 67 12.05 -4.04 13.95
C SER A 67 13.07 -4.72 13.05
N MET A 68 13.18 -4.29 11.77
CA MET A 68 14.10 -4.85 10.80
C MET A 68 15.57 -4.55 11.15
N HIS A 69 15.87 -3.39 11.72
CA HIS A 69 17.21 -3.10 12.23
C HIS A 69 17.63 -4.04 13.36
N VAL A 70 16.71 -4.40 14.24
CA VAL A 70 16.97 -5.35 15.34
C VAL A 70 17.19 -6.77 14.82
N SER A 71 16.46 -7.19 13.79
CA SER A 71 16.60 -8.51 13.16
C SER A 71 17.79 -8.62 12.19
N GLY A 72 18.47 -7.52 11.88
CA GLY A 72 19.63 -7.49 10.97
C GLY A 72 19.26 -7.46 9.48
N GLU A 73 18.01 -7.29 9.14
CA GLU A 73 17.49 -7.22 7.77
C GLU A 73 17.66 -5.82 7.17
N ARG A 74 18.90 -5.44 6.86
CA ARG A 74 19.25 -4.09 6.41
C ARG A 74 18.56 -3.68 5.11
N ASP A 75 18.52 -4.58 4.13
CA ASP A 75 17.92 -4.29 2.81
C ASP A 75 16.45 -3.92 2.93
N VAL A 76 15.70 -4.62 3.80
CA VAL A 76 14.28 -4.33 4.06
C VAL A 76 14.12 -3.01 4.80
N ALA A 77 15.02 -2.70 5.74
CA ALA A 77 15.01 -1.44 6.46
C ALA A 77 15.28 -0.24 5.52
N GLU A 78 16.22 -0.37 4.58
CA GLU A 78 16.52 0.66 3.57
C GLU A 78 15.36 0.86 2.60
N MET A 79 14.73 -0.22 2.12
CA MET A 79 13.54 -0.14 1.27
C MET A 79 12.38 0.55 1.98
N THR A 80 12.17 0.25 3.26
CA THR A 80 11.13 0.91 4.07
C THR A 80 11.42 2.40 4.25
N ALA A 81 12.69 2.78 4.40
CA ALA A 81 13.10 4.18 4.46
C ALA A 81 12.80 4.94 3.15
N MET A 82 13.04 4.31 1.99
CA MET A 82 12.69 4.88 0.70
C MET A 82 11.17 5.07 0.54
N HIS A 83 10.38 4.11 0.95
CA HIS A 83 8.91 4.24 0.94
C HIS A 83 8.43 5.40 1.82
N ARG A 84 9.10 5.62 2.94
CA ARG A 84 8.79 6.76 3.82
C ARG A 84 9.10 8.11 3.15
N LEU A 85 10.22 8.22 2.42
CA LEU A 85 10.53 9.43 1.66
C LEU A 85 9.45 9.74 0.62
N LEU A 86 8.93 8.71 -0.06
CA LEU A 86 7.83 8.87 -1.00
C LEU A 86 6.53 9.31 -0.31
N LEU A 87 6.25 8.79 0.89
CA LEU A 87 5.06 9.17 1.67
C LEU A 87 5.08 10.65 2.07
N ASP A 88 6.26 11.23 2.25
CA ASP A 88 6.48 12.62 2.66
C ASP A 88 6.89 13.53 1.47
N ASP A 89 6.87 13.00 0.23
CA ASP A 89 7.25 13.78 -0.96
C ASP A 89 6.27 14.95 -1.19
N PRO A 90 6.77 16.19 -1.19
CA PRO A 90 5.90 17.38 -1.32
C PRO A 90 5.13 17.41 -2.64
N THR A 91 5.71 16.89 -3.73
CA THR A 91 5.09 16.89 -5.06
C THR A 91 3.90 15.93 -5.08
N LEU A 92 4.08 14.73 -4.52
CA LEU A 92 2.98 13.77 -4.37
C LEU A 92 1.88 14.32 -3.46
N LEU A 93 2.25 14.90 -2.32
CA LEU A 93 1.29 15.45 -1.37
C LEU A 93 0.46 16.58 -1.98
N LEU A 94 1.10 17.51 -2.67
CA LEU A 94 0.40 18.60 -3.36
C LEU A 94 -0.54 18.07 -4.44
N LYS A 95 -0.11 17.07 -5.21
CA LYS A 95 -0.92 16.45 -6.25
C LYS A 95 -2.16 15.78 -5.67
N VAL A 96 -2.00 14.97 -4.62
CA VAL A 96 -3.12 14.29 -3.95
C VAL A 96 -4.10 15.32 -3.38
N ARG A 97 -3.63 16.35 -2.69
CA ARG A 97 -4.48 17.41 -2.15
C ARG A 97 -5.26 18.15 -3.24
N ARG A 98 -4.64 18.45 -4.39
CA ARG A 98 -5.33 19.06 -5.53
C ARG A 98 -6.43 18.17 -6.09
N LEU A 99 -6.18 16.87 -6.22
CA LEU A 99 -7.18 15.90 -6.68
C LEU A 99 -8.39 15.83 -5.72
N ILE A 100 -8.16 15.92 -4.42
CA ILE A 100 -9.25 15.99 -3.43
C ILE A 100 -10.00 17.32 -3.55
N GLN A 101 -9.28 18.45 -3.60
CA GLN A 101 -9.88 19.78 -3.56
C GLN A 101 -10.61 20.17 -4.86
N LEU A 102 -9.97 19.92 -6.01
CA LEU A 102 -10.47 20.41 -7.30
C LEU A 102 -11.33 19.35 -8.01
N ASP A 103 -10.88 18.10 -8.01
CA ASP A 103 -11.58 17.01 -8.71
C ASP A 103 -12.57 16.30 -7.79
N ARG A 104 -12.62 16.67 -6.51
CA ARG A 104 -13.49 16.08 -5.47
C ARG A 104 -13.36 14.57 -5.40
N LEU A 105 -12.15 14.06 -5.55
CA LEU A 105 -11.88 12.65 -5.36
C LEU A 105 -11.85 12.29 -3.89
N SER A 106 -12.29 11.07 -3.55
CA SER A 106 -12.04 10.54 -2.21
C SER A 106 -10.53 10.41 -1.97
N ALA A 107 -10.11 10.42 -0.72
CA ALA A 107 -8.70 10.32 -0.33
C ALA A 107 -8.01 9.11 -1.00
N GLU A 108 -8.65 7.93 -0.97
CA GLU A 108 -8.13 6.70 -1.58
C GLU A 108 -7.98 6.83 -3.10
N SER A 109 -8.98 7.40 -3.77
CA SER A 109 -8.95 7.62 -5.23
C SER A 109 -7.86 8.60 -5.62
N ALA A 110 -7.69 9.67 -4.86
CA ALA A 110 -6.68 10.70 -5.08
C ALA A 110 -5.25 10.15 -4.89
N VAL A 111 -5.02 9.35 -3.84
CA VAL A 111 -3.73 8.69 -3.60
C VAL A 111 -3.41 7.72 -4.74
N ARG A 112 -4.35 6.86 -5.13
CA ARG A 112 -4.15 5.94 -6.25
C ARG A 112 -3.78 6.68 -7.54
N GLN A 113 -4.51 7.73 -7.87
CA GLN A 113 -4.26 8.50 -9.09
C GLN A 113 -2.92 9.27 -9.02
N GLY A 114 -2.60 9.83 -7.85
CA GLY A 114 -1.32 10.49 -7.59
C GLY A 114 -0.14 9.55 -7.78
N LEU A 115 -0.19 8.36 -7.20
CA LEU A 115 0.86 7.34 -7.31
C LEU A 115 0.99 6.80 -8.73
N SER A 116 -0.12 6.53 -9.44
CA SER A 116 -0.08 6.08 -10.83
C SER A 116 0.61 7.08 -11.74
N ALA A 117 0.40 8.38 -11.52
CA ALA A 117 1.05 9.42 -12.30
C ALA A 117 2.55 9.57 -11.98
N VAL A 118 2.99 9.25 -10.76
CA VAL A 118 4.41 9.18 -10.42
C VAL A 118 5.04 7.93 -11.06
N ALA A 119 4.40 6.78 -10.95
CA ALA A 119 4.89 5.52 -11.52
C ALA A 119 5.07 5.60 -13.04
N SER A 120 4.15 6.25 -13.77
CA SER A 120 4.28 6.41 -15.23
C SER A 120 5.49 7.24 -15.66
N GLN A 121 6.00 8.14 -14.82
CA GLN A 121 7.21 8.92 -15.13
C GLN A 121 8.50 8.11 -15.02
N PHE A 122 8.48 6.93 -14.39
CA PHE A 122 9.64 6.03 -14.29
C PHE A 122 9.62 4.90 -15.33
N LEU A 123 8.55 4.78 -16.11
CA LEU A 123 8.38 3.71 -17.11
C LEU A 123 8.63 4.20 -18.55
N ASP A 124 8.83 5.50 -18.76
CA ASP A 124 9.25 6.15 -19.99
C ASP A 124 10.78 6.43 -19.98
#